data_292b3e221b837bd7c7a98e782295de6a
#
_entry.id   292b3e221b837bd7c7a98e782295de6a
#
_cell.length_a   1.000
_cell.length_b   1.000
_cell.length_c   1.000
_cell.angle_alpha   90.00
_cell.angle_beta   90.00
_cell.angle_gamma   90.00
#
_symmetry.space_group_name_H-M   'P 1'
#
loop_
_entity.id
_entity.type
_entity.pdbx_description
1 polymer ?
#
loop_
_entity_poly.entity_id
_entity_poly.type
_entity_poly.pdbx_seq_one_letter_code
_entity_poly.pdbx_strand_id
1 'polypeptide(L)'
;VYFAMPGIQAMVKHPMGSPDFTKDVLAGLLAQLVYDSSAVDAALVDERWATLETQNPHVLATMNIPDMTDRLREIDIATLVFWGSEDRFCPASGCWKVLQMKGPVQAEILNQCGHWVMSEYPDLFNKRCLSFLTDEA
;
A
#
# COMPACT_ATOMS: atom_id res chain seq x y z
N VAL A 1 -8.64 -4.84 -13.24
CA VAL A 1 -9.12 -4.69 -11.84
C VAL A 1 -8.36 -3.58 -11.13
N TYR A 2 -7.00 -3.57 -11.14
CA TYR A 2 -6.17 -2.57 -10.46
C TYR A 2 -6.55 -1.12 -10.80
N PHE A 3 -6.62 -0.76 -12.09
CA PHE A 3 -6.98 0.60 -12.53
C PHE A 3 -8.41 1.03 -12.20
N ALA A 4 -9.27 0.12 -11.77
CA ALA A 4 -10.63 0.41 -11.32
C ALA A 4 -10.72 0.66 -9.80
N MET A 5 -9.60 0.50 -9.06
CA MET A 5 -9.59 0.74 -7.62
C MET A 5 -9.79 2.22 -7.31
N PRO A 6 -10.62 2.57 -6.31
CA PRO A 6 -10.96 3.97 -6.00
C PRO A 6 -9.74 4.86 -5.73
N GLY A 7 -8.76 4.35 -4.98
CA GLY A 7 -7.53 5.08 -4.67
C GLY A 7 -6.68 5.34 -5.93
N ILE A 8 -6.60 4.37 -6.83
CA ILE A 8 -5.89 4.53 -8.12
C ILE A 8 -6.60 5.55 -8.99
N GLN A 9 -7.93 5.52 -9.07
CA GLN A 9 -8.72 6.51 -9.81
C GLN A 9 -8.51 7.93 -9.27
N ALA A 10 -8.46 8.08 -7.94
CA ALA A 10 -8.19 9.36 -7.31
C ALA A 10 -6.77 9.87 -7.62
N MET A 11 -5.75 9.01 -7.62
CA MET A 11 -4.37 9.36 -8.00
C MET A 11 -4.28 9.79 -9.47
N VAL A 12 -4.95 9.09 -10.37
CA VAL A 12 -4.95 9.41 -11.81
C VAL A 12 -5.63 10.75 -12.06
N LYS A 13 -6.70 11.05 -11.31
CA LYS A 13 -7.41 12.32 -11.44
C LYS A 13 -6.58 13.52 -10.98
N HIS A 14 -5.74 13.33 -9.98
CA HIS A 14 -4.87 14.37 -9.41
C HIS A 14 -3.43 13.86 -9.36
N PRO A 15 -2.70 13.93 -10.49
CA PRO A 15 -1.32 13.45 -10.55
C PRO A 15 -0.42 14.21 -9.58
N MET A 16 0.39 13.49 -8.80
CA MET A 16 1.39 14.10 -7.94
C MET A 16 2.35 14.96 -8.74
N GLY A 17 2.63 16.17 -8.26
CA GLY A 17 3.46 17.15 -8.95
C GLY A 17 2.72 18.01 -9.99
N SER A 18 1.41 17.79 -10.21
CA SER A 18 0.59 18.72 -10.99
C SER A 18 0.24 19.98 -10.20
N PRO A 19 -0.01 21.13 -10.86
CA PRO A 19 -0.43 22.36 -10.18
C PRO A 19 -1.70 22.22 -9.33
N ASP A 20 -2.56 21.26 -9.68
CA ASP A 20 -3.83 21.00 -8.99
C ASP A 20 -3.65 20.05 -7.80
N PHE A 21 -2.44 19.53 -7.57
CA PHE A 21 -2.15 18.67 -6.43
C PHE A 21 -1.92 19.53 -5.19
N THR A 22 -2.89 19.57 -4.30
CA THR A 22 -2.88 20.38 -3.08
C THR A 22 -2.81 19.49 -1.83
N LYS A 23 -2.59 20.10 -0.64
CA LYS A 23 -2.68 19.37 0.63
C LYS A 23 -4.06 18.74 0.85
N ASP A 24 -5.14 19.37 0.41
CA ASP A 24 -6.48 18.82 0.51
C ASP A 24 -6.64 17.58 -0.37
N VAL A 25 -6.07 17.60 -1.57
CA VAL A 25 -6.03 16.41 -2.45
C VAL A 25 -5.21 15.30 -1.79
N LEU A 26 -4.04 15.63 -1.22
CA LEU A 26 -3.23 14.67 -0.49
C LEU A 26 -4.00 14.07 0.69
N ALA A 27 -4.66 14.90 1.51
CA ALA A 27 -5.49 14.43 2.62
C ALA A 27 -6.58 13.45 2.14
N GLY A 28 -7.25 13.76 1.03
CA GLY A 28 -8.23 12.87 0.42
C GLY A 28 -7.66 11.55 -0.07
N LEU A 29 -6.42 11.54 -0.57
CA LEU A 29 -5.71 10.31 -0.96
C LEU A 29 -5.29 9.49 0.27
N LEU A 30 -4.74 10.15 1.29
CA LEU A 30 -4.35 9.50 2.56
C LEU A 30 -5.57 8.84 3.23
N ALA A 31 -6.73 9.51 3.22
CA ALA A 31 -7.98 8.96 3.74
C ALA A 31 -8.46 7.69 3.02
N GLN A 32 -7.99 7.46 1.79
CA GLN A 32 -8.28 6.22 1.07
C GLN A 32 -7.27 5.10 1.35
N LEU A 33 -6.10 5.42 1.92
CA LEU A 33 -5.09 4.42 2.28
C LEU A 33 -5.42 3.68 3.58
N VAL A 34 -6.31 4.23 4.40
CA VAL A 34 -6.70 3.65 5.69
C VAL A 34 -8.17 3.27 5.72
N TYR A 35 -8.54 2.34 6.56
CA TYR A 35 -9.94 1.96 6.78
C TYR A 35 -10.70 3.09 7.47
N ASP A 36 -10.17 3.56 8.61
CA ASP A 36 -10.73 4.69 9.37
C ASP A 36 -10.06 6.01 8.96
N SER A 37 -10.76 6.79 8.13
CA SER A 37 -10.25 8.08 7.67
C SER A 37 -10.04 9.12 8.77
N SER A 38 -10.60 8.93 9.97
CA SER A 38 -10.36 9.82 11.11
C SER A 38 -8.93 9.76 11.65
N ALA A 39 -8.17 8.71 11.28
CA ALA A 39 -6.75 8.59 11.57
C ALA A 39 -5.87 9.55 10.75
N VAL A 40 -6.43 10.18 9.70
CA VAL A 40 -5.70 11.15 8.86
C VAL A 40 -5.91 12.55 9.42
N ASP A 41 -5.03 12.95 10.29
CA ASP A 41 -5.01 14.29 10.88
C ASP A 41 -4.12 15.28 10.09
N ALA A 42 -4.17 16.54 10.47
CA ALA A 42 -3.39 17.60 9.83
C ALA A 42 -1.86 17.38 9.97
N ALA A 43 -1.42 16.78 11.08
CA ALA A 43 0.00 16.53 11.33
C ALA A 43 0.54 15.47 10.35
N LEU A 44 -0.21 14.41 10.13
CA LEU A 44 0.13 13.39 9.13
C LEU A 44 0.16 13.98 7.71
N VAL A 45 -0.82 14.82 7.36
CA VAL A 45 -0.85 15.49 6.05
C VAL A 45 0.36 16.37 5.86
N ASP A 46 0.74 17.17 6.86
CA ASP A 46 1.91 18.05 6.81
C ASP A 46 3.22 17.27 6.67
N GLU A 47 3.39 16.19 7.43
CA GLU A 47 4.55 15.29 7.34
C GLU A 47 4.69 14.69 5.93
N ARG A 48 3.59 14.17 5.38
CA ARG A 48 3.58 13.57 4.05
C ARG A 48 3.77 14.60 2.93
N TRP A 49 3.24 15.81 3.12
CA TRP A 49 3.49 16.92 2.20
C TRP A 49 4.96 17.29 2.16
N ALA A 50 5.60 17.48 3.32
CA ALA A 50 7.03 17.76 3.40
C ALA A 50 7.87 16.66 2.74
N THR A 51 7.49 15.40 2.92
CA THR A 51 8.16 14.28 2.25
C THR A 51 7.97 14.34 0.73
N LEU A 52 6.77 14.69 0.25
CA LEU A 52 6.47 14.80 -1.17
C LEU A 52 7.30 15.91 -1.84
N GLU A 53 7.50 17.04 -1.17
CA GLU A 53 8.32 18.17 -1.67
C GLU A 53 9.79 17.78 -1.90
N THR A 54 10.27 16.72 -1.24
CA THR A 54 11.63 16.20 -1.45
C THR A 54 11.73 15.21 -2.61
N GLN A 55 10.61 14.77 -3.17
CA GLN A 55 10.61 13.79 -4.25
C GLN A 55 11.04 14.41 -5.58
N ASN A 56 11.71 13.62 -6.41
CA ASN A 56 12.07 14.04 -7.75
C ASN A 56 10.81 14.08 -8.64
N PRO A 57 10.36 15.26 -9.12
CA PRO A 57 9.14 15.37 -9.91
C PRO A 57 9.22 14.58 -11.23
N HIS A 58 10.41 14.40 -11.80
CA HIS A 58 10.60 13.59 -13.00
C HIS A 58 10.26 12.12 -12.74
N VAL A 59 10.67 11.56 -11.59
CA VAL A 59 10.35 10.18 -11.21
C VAL A 59 8.85 10.01 -11.04
N LEU A 60 8.19 10.97 -10.37
CA LEU A 60 6.74 10.95 -10.18
C LEU A 60 5.98 11.00 -11.52
N ALA A 61 6.44 11.81 -12.46
CA ALA A 61 5.79 11.99 -13.76
C ALA A 61 6.03 10.82 -14.74
N THR A 62 7.13 10.07 -14.57
CA THR A 62 7.53 9.00 -15.49
C THR A 62 7.44 7.61 -14.89
N MET A 63 6.88 7.48 -13.68
CA MET A 63 6.73 6.21 -13.00
C MET A 63 5.92 5.22 -13.86
N ASN A 64 6.50 4.07 -14.11
CA ASN A 64 5.86 2.97 -14.80
C ASN A 64 5.90 1.72 -13.90
N ILE A 65 4.74 1.12 -13.67
CA ILE A 65 4.61 -0.11 -12.88
C ILE A 65 4.37 -1.26 -13.85
N PRO A 66 5.40 -2.07 -14.17
CA PRO A 66 5.23 -3.21 -15.06
C PRO A 66 4.39 -4.30 -14.40
N ASP A 67 3.68 -5.09 -15.20
CA ASP A 67 3.05 -6.31 -14.69
C ASP A 67 4.11 -7.38 -14.42
N MET A 68 4.32 -7.70 -13.16
CA MET A 68 5.30 -8.69 -12.70
C MET A 68 4.63 -10.03 -12.32
N THR A 69 3.35 -10.21 -12.62
CA THR A 69 2.56 -11.37 -12.17
C THR A 69 3.20 -12.70 -12.57
N ASP A 70 3.69 -12.82 -13.79
CA ASP A 70 4.31 -14.09 -14.24
C ASP A 70 5.63 -14.37 -13.52
N ARG A 71 6.37 -13.33 -13.14
CA ARG A 71 7.63 -13.45 -12.41
C ARG A 71 7.46 -13.82 -10.94
N LEU A 72 6.28 -13.62 -10.36
CA LEU A 72 6.00 -14.07 -8.98
C LEU A 72 6.25 -15.56 -8.81
N ARG A 73 5.95 -16.37 -9.83
CA ARG A 73 6.14 -17.83 -9.81
C ARG A 73 7.59 -18.27 -9.79
N GLU A 74 8.53 -17.38 -10.10
CA GLU A 74 9.97 -17.65 -10.08
C GLU A 74 10.57 -17.41 -8.69
N ILE A 75 9.87 -16.71 -7.81
CA ILE A 75 10.34 -16.33 -6.47
C ILE A 75 10.28 -17.56 -5.56
N ASP A 76 11.46 -17.98 -5.08
CA ASP A 76 11.65 -19.18 -4.25
C ASP A 76 12.28 -18.80 -2.90
N ILE A 77 11.65 -17.87 -2.20
CA ILE A 77 12.04 -17.42 -0.86
C ILE A 77 10.83 -17.44 0.06
N ALA A 78 11.06 -17.64 1.36
CA ALA A 78 10.02 -17.50 2.37
C ALA A 78 9.46 -16.07 2.33
N THR A 79 8.14 -15.94 2.30
CA THR A 79 7.46 -14.66 2.15
C THR A 79 6.32 -14.53 3.15
N LEU A 80 6.29 -13.42 3.87
CA LEU A 80 5.14 -13.01 4.68
C LEU A 80 4.43 -11.85 3.98
N VAL A 81 3.13 -11.98 3.73
CA VAL A 81 2.32 -10.94 3.11
C VAL A 81 1.15 -10.55 4.00
N PHE A 82 0.93 -9.24 4.12
CA PHE A 82 -0.24 -8.66 4.76
C PHE A 82 -1.13 -7.96 3.74
N TRP A 83 -2.44 -8.00 3.99
CA TRP A 83 -3.41 -7.32 3.14
C TRP A 83 -4.59 -6.83 3.95
N GLY A 84 -5.02 -5.60 3.71
CA GLY A 84 -6.29 -5.10 4.25
C GLY A 84 -7.47 -5.55 3.40
N SER A 85 -8.56 -6.03 4.02
CA SER A 85 -9.77 -6.44 3.29
C SER A 85 -10.45 -5.27 2.59
N GLU A 86 -10.29 -4.05 3.11
CA GLU A 86 -10.86 -2.82 2.58
C GLU A 86 -9.84 -1.95 1.84
N ASP A 87 -8.74 -2.54 1.36
CA ASP A 87 -7.74 -1.84 0.57
C ASP A 87 -8.36 -1.25 -0.71
N ARG A 88 -8.33 0.08 -0.81
CA ARG A 88 -8.89 0.84 -1.95
C ARG A 88 -7.89 1.11 -3.06
N PHE A 89 -6.63 0.66 -2.90
CA PHE A 89 -5.56 0.78 -3.90
C PHE A 89 -5.26 -0.55 -4.57
N CYS A 90 -5.14 -1.61 -3.79
CA CYS A 90 -4.82 -2.93 -4.27
C CYS A 90 -5.93 -3.92 -3.85
N PRO A 91 -6.63 -4.56 -4.78
CA PRO A 91 -7.71 -5.47 -4.42
C PRO A 91 -7.16 -6.66 -3.61
N ALA A 92 -7.86 -7.05 -2.54
CA ALA A 92 -7.46 -8.16 -1.68
C ALA A 92 -7.29 -9.50 -2.46
N SER A 93 -7.94 -9.61 -3.64
CA SER A 93 -7.70 -10.73 -4.56
C SER A 93 -6.26 -10.79 -5.09
N GLY A 94 -5.47 -9.71 -4.97
CA GLY A 94 -4.04 -9.71 -5.28
C GLY A 94 -3.23 -10.65 -4.39
N CYS A 95 -3.66 -10.84 -3.14
CA CYS A 95 -3.04 -11.77 -2.21
C CYS A 95 -2.99 -13.20 -2.79
N TRP A 96 -4.04 -13.64 -3.48
CA TRP A 96 -4.07 -14.97 -4.14
C TRP A 96 -3.01 -15.13 -5.24
N LYS A 97 -2.58 -14.03 -5.87
CA LYS A 97 -1.47 -14.07 -6.84
C LYS A 97 -0.13 -14.31 -6.14
N VAL A 98 0.07 -13.67 -4.98
CA VAL A 98 1.29 -13.87 -4.17
C VAL A 98 1.39 -15.30 -3.67
N LEU A 99 0.26 -15.95 -3.33
CA LEU A 99 0.23 -17.37 -2.94
C LEU A 99 0.62 -18.34 -4.07
N GLN A 100 0.81 -17.87 -5.31
CA GLN A 100 1.29 -18.68 -6.42
C GLN A 100 2.82 -18.68 -6.55
N MET A 101 3.53 -18.00 -5.66
CA MET A 101 4.99 -18.05 -5.59
C MET A 101 5.48 -19.47 -5.34
N LYS A 102 6.69 -19.79 -5.81
CA LYS A 102 7.31 -21.11 -5.65
C LYS A 102 7.74 -21.37 -4.20
N GLY A 103 8.25 -20.35 -3.52
CA GLY A 103 8.65 -20.42 -2.11
C GLY A 103 7.45 -20.49 -1.16
N PRO A 104 7.69 -20.80 0.12
CA PRO A 104 6.64 -20.82 1.13
C PRO A 104 6.08 -19.41 1.38
N VAL A 105 4.75 -19.27 1.37
CA VAL A 105 4.07 -18.01 1.60
C VAL A 105 3.14 -18.12 2.80
N GLN A 106 3.29 -17.20 3.75
CA GLN A 106 2.32 -16.94 4.80
C GLN A 106 1.54 -15.67 4.47
N ALA A 107 0.22 -15.71 4.51
CA ALA A 107 -0.63 -14.58 4.17
C ALA A 107 -1.62 -14.26 5.28
N GLU A 108 -1.71 -12.99 5.66
CA GLU A 108 -2.66 -12.47 6.62
C GLU A 108 -3.53 -11.39 5.98
N ILE A 109 -4.84 -11.64 5.92
CA ILE A 109 -5.82 -10.66 5.46
C ILE A 109 -6.54 -10.13 6.68
N LEU A 110 -6.42 -8.82 6.92
CA LEU A 110 -6.97 -8.17 8.10
C LEU A 110 -8.29 -7.48 7.77
N ASN A 111 -9.32 -7.80 8.54
CA ASN A 111 -10.62 -7.14 8.48
C ASN A 111 -10.51 -5.70 9.03
N GLN A 112 -11.34 -4.80 8.52
CA GLN A 112 -11.35 -3.38 8.92
C GLN A 112 -9.96 -2.74 8.78
N CYS A 113 -9.27 -3.04 7.69
CA CYS A 113 -7.94 -2.57 7.39
C CYS A 113 -7.85 -2.14 5.93
N GLY A 114 -7.25 -1.00 5.70
CA GLY A 114 -6.97 -0.46 4.37
C GLY A 114 -5.61 -0.92 3.82
N HIS A 115 -4.98 -0.01 3.08
CA HIS A 115 -3.69 -0.27 2.42
C HIS A 115 -2.49 -0.21 3.38
N TRP A 116 -2.61 0.54 4.49
CA TRP A 116 -1.51 0.77 5.44
C TRP A 116 -1.59 -0.13 6.67
N VAL A 117 -1.54 -1.44 6.44
CA VAL A 117 -1.60 -2.46 7.50
C VAL A 117 -0.64 -2.15 8.65
N MET A 118 0.59 -1.74 8.35
CA MET A 118 1.62 -1.41 9.35
C MET A 118 1.25 -0.21 10.23
N SER A 119 0.42 0.70 9.75
CA SER A 119 -0.04 1.88 10.49
C SER A 119 -1.35 1.62 11.22
N GLU A 120 -2.22 0.80 10.65
CA GLU A 120 -3.54 0.50 11.22
C GLU A 120 -3.48 -0.60 12.29
N TYR A 121 -2.55 -1.55 12.15
CA TYR A 121 -2.34 -2.68 13.08
C TYR A 121 -0.86 -2.84 13.46
N PRO A 122 -0.20 -1.80 14.02
CA PRO A 122 1.25 -1.79 14.23
C PRO A 122 1.75 -2.91 15.14
N ASP A 123 1.05 -3.22 16.22
CA ASP A 123 1.47 -4.25 17.18
C ASP A 123 1.42 -5.65 16.53
N LEU A 124 0.34 -5.95 15.82
CA LEU A 124 0.19 -7.21 15.11
C LEU A 124 1.24 -7.33 14.01
N PHE A 125 1.36 -6.29 13.18
CA PHE A 125 2.32 -6.26 12.07
C PHE A 125 3.76 -6.48 12.58
N ASN A 126 4.19 -5.70 13.57
CA ASN A 126 5.55 -5.79 14.12
C ASN A 126 5.81 -7.17 14.75
N LYS A 127 4.87 -7.69 15.54
CA LYS A 127 4.99 -9.01 16.16
C LYS A 127 5.15 -10.11 15.12
N ARG A 128 4.33 -10.09 14.08
CA ARG A 128 4.36 -11.12 13.02
C ARG A 128 5.61 -11.02 12.15
N CYS A 129 6.03 -9.80 11.81
CA CYS A 129 7.28 -9.58 11.09
C CYS A 129 8.47 -10.08 11.90
N LEU A 130 8.53 -9.75 13.20
CA LEU A 130 9.62 -10.19 14.07
C LEU A 130 9.67 -11.72 14.15
N SER A 131 8.53 -12.37 14.45
CA SER A 131 8.45 -13.84 14.49
C SER A 131 8.90 -14.48 13.18
N PHE A 132 8.45 -13.94 12.03
CA PHE A 132 8.83 -14.45 10.71
C PHE A 132 10.33 -14.31 10.42
N LEU A 133 10.93 -13.19 10.84
CA LEU A 133 12.35 -12.90 10.58
C LEU A 133 13.32 -13.66 11.52
N THR A 134 12.82 -14.07 12.71
CA THR A 134 13.63 -14.79 13.70
C THR A 134 13.38 -16.29 13.72
N ASP A 135 12.57 -16.82 12.80
CA ASP A 135 12.12 -18.23 12.79
C ASP A 135 11.45 -18.70 14.11
N GLU A 136 10.99 -17.77 14.94
CA GLU A 136 10.22 -18.04 16.15
C GLU A 136 8.73 -18.22 15.78
N ALA A 137 8.42 -19.29 15.05
CA ALA A 137 7.05 -19.61 14.63
C ALA A 137 6.37 -20.58 15.59
#